data_c474be81dbb7e140d57177b5fe14371a
#
_entry.id   c474be81dbb7e140d57177b5fe14371a
#
_cell.length_a   1.000
_cell.length_b   1.000
_cell.length_c   1.000
_cell.angle_alpha   90.00
_cell.angle_beta   90.00
_cell.angle_gamma   90.00
#
_symmetry.space_group_name_H-M   'P 1'
#
loop_
_entity.id
_entity.type
_entity.pdbx_description
1 polymer ?
#
loop_
_entity_poly.entity_id
_entity_poly.type
_entity_poly.pdbx_seq_one_letter_code
_entity_poly.pdbx_strand_id
1 'polypeptide(L)'
;MRERQSSGPIVLLSGGVGGARMARGLAAVLPPAALTVVVNVGDDDEIYGLHISPDLDTVAYTLAGREGPPGWGVAGDTFAVMGHLGALGVDTNFRVGDADLAVNLARTAALRCGESLSAVTVRLAAALGLACRLLPATDDCLRTRVHTAAGEWLSFQDYFVLRGHRDEVAEVRYEGAGAARPAPGVLEAIAAASLVFVAPSNPPLSIWPILAVPGIRDAVTAAPRVIAVSPLFGGRALKGPADRVMAALGLPPGNAGVLAAYDGLLTDLVVDQDDAADVAALSRTAVRLHAADTRIAARDDAARLARYLLDLS
;
A
#
# COMPACT_ATOMS: atom_id res chain seq x y z
N MET A 1 18.95 29.56 -7.24
CA MET A 1 18.19 28.35 -6.91
C MET A 1 16.83 28.82 -6.39
N ARG A 2 15.77 28.66 -7.17
CA ARG A 2 14.42 28.96 -6.67
C ARG A 2 13.95 27.74 -5.89
N GLU A 3 13.77 27.90 -4.59
CA GLU A 3 13.01 26.97 -3.77
C GLU A 3 11.57 26.94 -4.33
N ARG A 4 11.27 25.96 -5.14
CA ARG A 4 9.88 25.58 -5.44
C ARG A 4 9.41 24.74 -4.26
N GLN A 5 8.90 25.39 -3.25
CA GLN A 5 8.08 24.75 -2.25
C GLN A 5 6.81 24.26 -2.97
N SER A 6 6.57 22.98 -3.02
CA SER A 6 5.24 22.44 -3.24
C SER A 6 4.40 22.90 -2.04
N SER A 7 3.56 23.89 -2.27
CA SER A 7 2.98 24.72 -1.21
C SER A 7 1.71 24.11 -0.59
N GLY A 8 1.45 22.82 -0.73
CA GLY A 8 0.24 22.20 -0.22
C GLY A 8 0.45 20.80 0.37
N PRO A 9 -0.55 20.28 1.11
CA PRO A 9 -0.52 18.93 1.63
C PRO A 9 -0.47 17.89 0.50
N ILE A 10 0.20 16.78 0.76
CA ILE A 10 0.38 15.66 -0.16
C ILE A 10 -0.22 14.41 0.48
N VAL A 11 -0.99 13.67 -0.30
CA VAL A 11 -1.52 12.35 0.10
C VAL A 11 -0.83 11.27 -0.71
N LEU A 12 -0.45 10.17 -0.07
CA LEU A 12 0.01 8.94 -0.70
C LEU A 12 -0.99 7.81 -0.41
N LEU A 13 -1.57 7.21 -1.44
CA LEU A 13 -2.28 5.94 -1.31
C LEU A 13 -1.25 4.81 -1.37
N SER A 14 -1.22 3.96 -0.36
CA SER A 14 -0.14 3.00 -0.14
C SER A 14 -0.62 1.64 0.32
N GLY A 15 0.04 0.59 -0.14
CA GLY A 15 -0.04 -0.77 0.38
C GLY A 15 1.21 -1.55 -0.01
N GLY A 16 1.56 -2.56 0.79
CA GLY A 16 2.72 -3.40 0.57
C GLY A 16 4.07 -2.70 0.63
N VAL A 17 5.11 -3.46 0.29
CA VAL A 17 6.53 -3.03 0.38
C VAL A 17 6.84 -1.86 -0.56
N GLY A 18 6.29 -1.87 -1.78
CA GLY A 18 6.51 -0.79 -2.75
C GLY A 18 5.99 0.54 -2.24
N GLY A 19 4.77 0.52 -1.70
CA GLY A 19 4.14 1.68 -1.09
C GLY A 19 4.89 2.20 0.12
N ALA A 20 5.30 1.32 1.02
CA ALA A 20 6.09 1.66 2.20
C ALA A 20 7.42 2.35 1.84
N ARG A 21 8.13 1.84 0.83
CA ARG A 21 9.39 2.43 0.36
C ARG A 21 9.18 3.81 -0.26
N MET A 22 8.10 4.00 -1.03
CA MET A 22 7.75 5.31 -1.57
C MET A 22 7.38 6.29 -0.45
N ALA A 23 6.60 5.85 0.55
CA ALA A 23 6.28 6.65 1.74
C ALA A 23 7.54 7.17 2.44
N ARG A 24 8.54 6.29 2.65
CA ARG A 24 9.84 6.67 3.21
C ARG A 24 10.56 7.71 2.37
N GLY A 25 10.54 7.57 1.04
CA GLY A 25 11.17 8.53 0.12
C GLY A 25 10.54 9.91 0.24
N LEU A 26 9.21 9.98 0.24
CA LEU A 26 8.47 11.23 0.43
C LEU A 26 8.71 11.84 1.82
N ALA A 27 8.69 11.03 2.87
CA ALA A 27 8.96 11.48 4.23
C ALA A 27 10.40 12.02 4.41
N ALA A 28 11.37 11.55 3.61
CA ALA A 28 12.75 12.03 3.65
C ALA A 28 12.96 13.40 3.00
N VAL A 29 12.03 13.85 2.14
CA VAL A 29 12.18 15.09 1.35
C VAL A 29 11.12 16.14 1.65
N LEU A 30 10.02 15.76 2.28
CA LEU A 30 8.92 16.64 2.62
C LEU A 30 8.97 17.06 4.10
N PRO A 31 8.45 18.24 4.44
CA PRO A 31 8.15 18.56 5.82
C PRO A 31 7.18 17.53 6.42
N PRO A 32 7.37 17.12 7.69
CA PRO A 32 6.56 16.08 8.32
C PRO A 32 5.04 16.30 8.21
N ALA A 33 4.59 17.53 8.42
CA ALA A 33 3.16 17.89 8.36
C ALA A 33 2.58 17.91 6.95
N ALA A 34 3.42 17.85 5.91
CA ALA A 34 2.96 17.91 4.51
C ALA A 34 2.51 16.54 3.97
N LEU A 35 2.90 15.42 4.59
CA LEU A 35 2.62 14.08 4.10
C LEU A 35 1.55 13.37 4.95
N THR A 36 0.49 12.92 4.30
CA THR A 36 -0.45 11.94 4.84
C THR A 36 -0.38 10.66 4.01
N VAL A 37 -0.16 9.52 4.65
CA VAL A 37 -0.18 8.21 4.01
C VAL A 37 -1.47 7.51 4.37
N VAL A 38 -2.30 7.21 3.36
CA VAL A 38 -3.53 6.43 3.48
C VAL A 38 -3.22 5.00 3.06
N VAL A 39 -3.40 4.06 3.98
CA VAL A 39 -2.92 2.69 3.83
C VAL A 39 -4.08 1.72 3.68
N ASN A 40 -3.88 0.74 2.79
CA ASN A 40 -4.74 -0.42 2.62
C ASN A 40 -4.94 -1.18 3.93
N VAL A 41 -6.17 -1.62 4.16
CA VAL A 41 -6.57 -2.52 5.25
C VAL A 41 -7.30 -3.77 4.73
N GLY A 42 -7.34 -3.93 3.40
CA GLY A 42 -7.95 -5.11 2.79
C GLY A 42 -7.22 -6.41 3.09
N ASP A 43 -5.95 -6.31 3.45
CA ASP A 43 -5.07 -7.42 3.79
C ASP A 43 -5.11 -7.79 5.27
N ASP A 44 -5.82 -6.99 6.10
CA ASP A 44 -6.00 -7.26 7.52
C ASP A 44 -6.71 -8.60 7.73
N ASP A 45 -6.30 -9.33 8.76
CA ASP A 45 -6.91 -10.61 9.10
C ASP A 45 -6.88 -10.85 10.62
N GLU A 46 -7.61 -11.85 11.10
CA GLU A 46 -7.52 -12.31 12.48
C GLU A 46 -6.73 -13.62 12.53
N ILE A 47 -5.50 -13.56 13.03
CA ILE A 47 -4.59 -14.70 13.13
C ILE A 47 -4.13 -14.86 14.59
N TYR A 48 -4.19 -16.06 15.13
CA TYR A 48 -3.95 -16.34 16.57
C TYR A 48 -4.86 -15.53 17.51
N GLY A 49 -6.06 -15.16 17.05
CA GLY A 49 -6.97 -14.27 17.80
C GLY A 49 -6.46 -12.83 17.89
N LEU A 50 -5.51 -12.43 17.07
CA LEU A 50 -4.97 -11.08 16.99
C LEU A 50 -5.36 -10.40 15.68
N HIS A 51 -5.67 -9.11 15.75
CA HIS A 51 -5.86 -8.27 14.57
C HIS A 51 -4.50 -7.94 13.96
N ILE A 52 -4.18 -8.57 12.84
CA ILE A 52 -2.97 -8.37 12.06
C ILE A 52 -3.27 -7.36 10.95
N SER A 53 -2.46 -6.30 10.83
CA SER A 53 -2.60 -5.25 9.80
C SER A 53 -1.31 -5.11 9.00
N PRO A 54 -1.03 -6.02 8.04
CA PRO A 54 0.29 -6.15 7.42
C PRO A 54 0.76 -4.90 6.69
N ASP A 55 -0.13 -4.24 5.97
CA ASP A 55 0.24 -3.05 5.20
C ASP A 55 0.48 -1.83 6.10
N LEU A 56 -0.34 -1.62 7.14
CA LEU A 56 -0.12 -0.57 8.15
C LEU A 56 1.22 -0.77 8.85
N ASP A 57 1.52 -2.00 9.27
CA ASP A 57 2.76 -2.34 9.97
C ASP A 57 3.97 -2.19 9.06
N THR A 58 3.90 -2.69 7.82
CA THR A 58 4.97 -2.56 6.83
C THR A 58 5.30 -1.08 6.56
N VAL A 59 4.28 -0.23 6.39
CA VAL A 59 4.49 1.21 6.19
C VAL A 59 5.05 1.86 7.45
N ALA A 60 4.51 1.54 8.63
CA ALA A 60 4.97 2.11 9.89
C ALA A 60 6.43 1.72 10.20
N TYR A 61 6.79 0.44 10.06
CA TYR A 61 8.17 -0.02 10.28
C TYR A 61 9.14 0.57 9.29
N THR A 62 8.75 0.68 8.00
CA THR A 62 9.59 1.30 6.97
C THR A 62 9.83 2.79 7.23
N LEU A 63 8.80 3.54 7.63
CA LEU A 63 8.93 4.94 8.01
C LEU A 63 9.78 5.12 9.26
N ALA A 64 9.67 4.22 10.24
CA ALA A 64 10.49 4.19 11.45
C ALA A 64 11.93 3.69 11.21
N GLY A 65 12.25 3.18 10.01
CA GLY A 65 13.55 2.59 9.69
C GLY A 65 13.83 1.28 10.41
N ARG A 66 12.77 0.55 10.77
CA ARG A 66 12.81 -0.72 11.51
C ARG A 66 12.40 -1.91 10.66
N GLU A 67 12.16 -1.72 9.36
CA GLU A 67 11.73 -2.80 8.45
C GLU A 67 12.75 -3.93 8.35
N GLY A 68 12.26 -5.17 8.33
CA GLY A 68 13.10 -6.37 8.12
C GLY A 68 13.65 -6.46 6.68
N PRO A 69 14.67 -7.33 6.44
CA PRO A 69 15.31 -7.46 5.13
C PRO A 69 14.37 -7.79 3.96
N PRO A 70 13.28 -8.57 4.13
CA PRO A 70 12.33 -8.82 3.06
C PRO A 70 11.52 -7.58 2.66
N GLY A 71 11.50 -6.53 3.51
CA GLY A 71 10.71 -5.31 3.37
C GLY A 71 9.44 -5.29 4.22
N TRP A 72 9.20 -6.32 5.02
CA TRP A 72 8.13 -6.40 6.02
C TRP A 72 8.67 -6.99 7.33
N GLY A 73 7.85 -6.95 8.41
CA GLY A 73 8.27 -7.34 9.75
C GLY A 73 9.33 -6.40 10.33
N VAL A 74 9.87 -6.74 11.48
CA VAL A 74 10.84 -5.93 12.22
C VAL A 74 12.26 -6.46 12.01
N ALA A 75 13.22 -5.56 11.80
CA ALA A 75 14.63 -5.93 11.64
C ALA A 75 15.18 -6.55 12.95
N GLY A 76 15.86 -7.69 12.81
CA GLY A 76 16.44 -8.39 13.94
C GLY A 76 15.43 -9.05 14.88
N ASP A 77 14.17 -9.21 14.42
CA ASP A 77 13.12 -9.84 15.22
C ASP A 77 13.43 -11.32 15.52
N THR A 78 12.90 -11.80 16.62
CA THR A 78 13.00 -13.19 17.05
C THR A 78 11.64 -13.90 16.85
N PHE A 79 11.60 -15.22 16.99
CA PHE A 79 10.42 -16.05 16.80
C PHE A 79 10.23 -17.04 17.95
N ALA A 80 10.60 -16.63 19.18
CA ALA A 80 10.52 -17.49 20.34
C ALA A 80 9.08 -17.89 20.65
N VAL A 81 8.15 -16.95 20.57
CA VAL A 81 6.72 -17.21 20.79
C VAL A 81 6.19 -18.21 19.75
N MET A 82 6.55 -18.07 18.47
CA MET A 82 6.16 -19.02 17.42
C MET A 82 6.70 -20.42 17.70
N GLY A 83 7.95 -20.53 18.19
CA GLY A 83 8.53 -21.80 18.60
C GLY A 83 7.77 -22.47 19.75
N HIS A 84 7.36 -21.69 20.77
CA HIS A 84 6.57 -22.20 21.87
C HIS A 84 5.15 -22.60 21.45
N LEU A 85 4.48 -21.80 20.59
CA LEU A 85 3.17 -22.15 20.06
C LEU A 85 3.21 -23.46 19.27
N GLY A 86 4.22 -23.64 18.41
CA GLY A 86 4.40 -24.90 17.69
C GLY A 86 4.61 -26.09 18.62
N ALA A 87 5.36 -25.93 19.72
CA ALA A 87 5.54 -26.98 20.73
C ALA A 87 4.22 -27.33 21.48
N LEU A 88 3.28 -26.39 21.54
CA LEU A 88 1.93 -26.60 22.06
C LEU A 88 0.94 -27.17 21.02
N GLY A 89 1.39 -27.46 19.80
CA GLY A 89 0.56 -28.01 18.73
C GLY A 89 -0.26 -26.98 17.95
N VAL A 90 0.01 -25.70 18.10
CA VAL A 90 -0.61 -24.64 17.30
C VAL A 90 0.06 -24.60 15.93
N ASP A 91 -0.72 -24.48 14.85
CA ASP A 91 -0.18 -24.23 13.52
C ASP A 91 0.50 -22.85 13.45
N THR A 92 1.80 -22.85 13.11
CA THR A 92 2.64 -21.63 13.04
C THR A 92 3.15 -21.34 11.61
N ASN A 93 2.43 -21.80 10.61
CA ASN A 93 2.78 -21.53 9.19
C ASN A 93 2.74 -20.03 8.86
N PHE A 94 1.82 -19.28 9.46
CA PHE A 94 1.87 -17.83 9.45
C PHE A 94 2.80 -17.33 10.58
N ARG A 95 3.96 -16.83 10.18
CA ARG A 95 5.00 -16.45 11.14
C ARG A 95 4.94 -14.98 11.51
N VAL A 96 4.81 -14.68 12.80
CA VAL A 96 4.88 -13.33 13.37
C VAL A 96 6.11 -13.25 14.27
N GLY A 97 6.96 -12.24 14.09
CA GLY A 97 8.09 -11.99 14.97
C GLY A 97 7.66 -11.51 16.35
N ASP A 98 8.50 -11.66 17.37
CA ASP A 98 8.15 -11.35 18.77
C ASP A 98 7.91 -9.84 18.98
N ALA A 99 8.68 -8.96 18.31
CA ALA A 99 8.49 -7.51 18.33
C ALA A 99 7.25 -7.09 17.52
N ASP A 100 7.02 -7.72 16.37
CA ASP A 100 5.81 -7.52 15.55
C ASP A 100 4.57 -7.99 16.32
N LEU A 101 4.66 -9.14 17.00
CA LEU A 101 3.60 -9.67 17.87
C LEU A 101 3.20 -8.66 18.97
N ALA A 102 4.16 -7.94 19.55
CA ALA A 102 3.87 -6.92 20.55
C ALA A 102 2.99 -5.78 20.00
N VAL A 103 3.21 -5.34 18.76
CA VAL A 103 2.39 -4.34 18.06
C VAL A 103 0.98 -4.88 17.84
N ASN A 104 0.86 -6.11 17.34
CA ASN A 104 -0.42 -6.76 17.08
C ASN A 104 -1.21 -7.02 18.38
N LEU A 105 -0.56 -7.39 19.48
CA LEU A 105 -1.18 -7.50 20.80
C LEU A 105 -1.72 -6.15 21.28
N ALA A 106 -0.91 -5.09 21.21
CA ALA A 106 -1.33 -3.74 21.63
C ALA A 106 -2.51 -3.23 20.80
N ARG A 107 -2.48 -3.45 19.47
CA ARG A 107 -3.59 -3.13 18.57
C ARG A 107 -4.85 -3.90 18.95
N THR A 108 -4.75 -5.21 19.08
CA THR A 108 -5.90 -6.08 19.37
C THR A 108 -6.54 -5.73 20.71
N ALA A 109 -5.74 -5.48 21.74
CA ALA A 109 -6.24 -5.10 23.06
C ALA A 109 -7.03 -3.76 22.99
N ALA A 110 -6.52 -2.78 22.28
CA ALA A 110 -7.18 -1.49 22.10
C ALA A 110 -8.50 -1.60 21.32
N LEU A 111 -8.50 -2.34 20.19
CA LEU A 111 -9.70 -2.58 19.39
C LEU A 111 -10.79 -3.30 20.22
N ARG A 112 -10.42 -4.27 21.05
CA ARG A 112 -11.32 -4.95 21.96
C ARG A 112 -11.88 -4.06 23.08
N CYS A 113 -11.16 -2.99 23.41
CA CYS A 113 -11.65 -1.95 24.33
C CYS A 113 -12.52 -0.90 23.62
N GLY A 114 -12.79 -1.05 22.33
CA GLY A 114 -13.66 -0.16 21.54
C GLY A 114 -12.93 1.05 20.92
N GLU A 115 -11.61 1.09 20.95
CA GLU A 115 -10.87 2.08 20.18
C GLU A 115 -10.99 1.80 18.67
N SER A 116 -10.99 2.83 17.83
CA SER A 116 -10.98 2.67 16.37
C SER A 116 -9.56 2.31 15.87
N LEU A 117 -9.46 1.65 14.70
CA LEU A 117 -8.16 1.32 14.09
C LEU A 117 -7.34 2.59 13.82
N SER A 118 -7.98 3.67 13.37
CA SER A 118 -7.32 4.97 13.14
C SER A 118 -6.74 5.56 14.44
N ALA A 119 -7.45 5.52 15.57
CA ALA A 119 -6.95 5.98 16.85
C ALA A 119 -5.75 5.16 17.34
N VAL A 120 -5.85 3.84 17.21
CA VAL A 120 -4.74 2.93 17.55
C VAL A 120 -3.53 3.18 16.63
N THR A 121 -3.76 3.37 15.32
CA THR A 121 -2.69 3.66 14.36
C THR A 121 -1.94 4.95 14.69
N VAL A 122 -2.65 6.02 15.05
CA VAL A 122 -2.02 7.29 15.49
C VAL A 122 -1.12 7.06 16.72
N ARG A 123 -1.61 6.31 17.70
CA ARG A 123 -0.84 6.02 18.92
C ARG A 123 0.39 5.16 18.63
N LEU A 124 0.26 4.12 17.82
CA LEU A 124 1.39 3.26 17.43
C LEU A 124 2.41 4.02 16.58
N ALA A 125 1.95 4.84 15.63
CA ALA A 125 2.82 5.71 14.83
C ALA A 125 3.63 6.66 15.71
N ALA A 126 3.00 7.30 16.70
CA ALA A 126 3.70 8.17 17.66
C ALA A 126 4.73 7.38 18.49
N ALA A 127 4.40 6.18 18.97
CA ALA A 127 5.32 5.33 19.72
C ALA A 127 6.52 4.85 18.87
N LEU A 128 6.34 4.70 17.56
CA LEU A 128 7.40 4.39 16.60
C LEU A 128 8.20 5.62 16.17
N GLY A 129 7.78 6.84 16.58
CA GLY A 129 8.47 8.09 16.26
C GLY A 129 8.19 8.60 14.84
N LEU A 130 7.07 8.22 14.24
CA LEU A 130 6.70 8.71 12.92
C LEU A 130 6.37 10.20 12.98
N ALA A 131 6.91 10.94 12.01
CA ALA A 131 6.71 12.38 11.92
C ALA A 131 5.58 12.79 10.95
N CYS A 132 5.23 11.93 9.98
CA CYS A 132 4.12 12.13 9.06
C CYS A 132 2.83 11.44 9.55
N ARG A 133 1.70 11.83 8.97
CA ARG A 133 0.40 11.26 9.31
C ARG A 133 0.20 9.93 8.61
N LEU A 134 -0.14 8.88 9.38
CA LEU A 134 -0.48 7.55 8.90
C LEU A 134 -1.94 7.24 9.23
N LEU A 135 -2.74 6.89 8.22
CA LEU A 135 -4.16 6.60 8.36
C LEU A 135 -4.51 5.27 7.70
N PRO A 136 -5.30 4.40 8.33
CA PRO A 136 -5.99 3.32 7.62
C PRO A 136 -7.01 3.91 6.63
N ALA A 137 -7.30 3.24 5.53
CA ALA A 137 -8.33 3.68 4.59
C ALA A 137 -9.72 3.73 5.23
N THR A 138 -9.99 2.81 6.15
CA THR A 138 -11.25 2.69 6.91
C THR A 138 -10.98 2.09 8.28
N ASP A 139 -11.85 2.40 9.24
CA ASP A 139 -11.93 1.72 10.54
C ASP A 139 -12.86 0.51 10.49
N ASP A 140 -13.67 0.40 9.45
CA ASP A 140 -14.61 -0.70 9.27
C ASP A 140 -13.92 -1.95 8.70
N CYS A 141 -14.53 -3.12 8.91
CA CYS A 141 -13.98 -4.38 8.42
C CYS A 141 -14.06 -4.43 6.88
N LEU A 142 -12.92 -4.40 6.24
CA LEU A 142 -12.73 -4.59 4.80
C LEU A 142 -11.73 -5.72 4.58
N ARG A 143 -12.06 -6.69 3.72
CA ARG A 143 -11.20 -7.85 3.46
C ARG A 143 -11.09 -8.14 1.97
N THR A 144 -9.87 -8.21 1.48
CA THR A 144 -9.56 -8.68 0.13
C THR A 144 -9.71 -10.20 0.10
N ARG A 145 -10.60 -10.70 -0.74
CA ARG A 145 -10.82 -12.12 -0.99
C ARG A 145 -10.39 -12.46 -2.41
N VAL A 146 -9.70 -13.56 -2.56
CA VAL A 146 -9.19 -14.03 -3.85
C VAL A 146 -9.90 -15.33 -4.22
N HIS A 147 -10.60 -15.33 -5.35
CA HIS A 147 -11.15 -16.55 -5.94
C HIS A 147 -10.14 -17.15 -6.90
N THR A 148 -9.77 -18.39 -6.67
CA THR A 148 -8.82 -19.09 -7.54
C THR A 148 -9.53 -19.70 -8.75
N ALA A 149 -8.80 -19.95 -9.84
CA ALA A 149 -9.33 -20.68 -10.99
C ALA A 149 -9.76 -22.11 -10.64
N ALA A 150 -9.27 -22.67 -9.53
CA ALA A 150 -9.71 -23.95 -8.98
C ALA A 150 -11.06 -23.89 -8.24
N GLY A 151 -11.65 -22.69 -8.10
CA GLY A 151 -12.97 -22.50 -7.50
C GLY A 151 -12.97 -22.27 -5.98
N GLU A 152 -11.81 -22.00 -5.37
CA GLU A 152 -11.70 -21.74 -3.93
C GLU A 152 -11.68 -20.25 -3.64
N TRP A 153 -12.37 -19.80 -2.58
CA TRP A 153 -12.24 -18.47 -2.00
C TRP A 153 -11.22 -18.49 -0.87
N LEU A 154 -10.18 -17.68 -1.00
CA LEU A 154 -9.09 -17.54 -0.04
C LEU A 154 -9.13 -16.18 0.63
N SER A 155 -8.66 -16.10 1.89
CA SER A 155 -8.26 -14.83 2.48
C SER A 155 -7.01 -14.31 1.73
N PHE A 156 -6.74 -13.00 1.86
CA PHE A 156 -5.50 -12.46 1.29
C PHE A 156 -4.26 -13.17 1.85
N GLN A 157 -4.24 -13.43 3.16
CA GLN A 157 -3.09 -14.05 3.82
C GLN A 157 -2.91 -15.53 3.38
N ASP A 158 -4.00 -16.28 3.20
CA ASP A 158 -3.91 -17.63 2.63
C ASP A 158 -3.30 -17.61 1.23
N TYR A 159 -3.83 -16.74 0.36
CA TYR A 159 -3.34 -16.62 -1.02
C TYR A 159 -1.89 -16.16 -1.08
N PHE A 160 -1.58 -15.05 -0.40
CA PHE A 160 -0.30 -14.36 -0.59
C PHE A 160 0.83 -15.01 0.21
N VAL A 161 0.59 -15.32 1.49
CA VAL A 161 1.61 -15.84 2.41
C VAL A 161 1.66 -17.36 2.39
N LEU A 162 0.55 -18.03 2.72
CA LEU A 162 0.58 -19.48 2.90
C LEU A 162 0.74 -20.23 1.57
N ARG A 163 0.06 -19.79 0.51
CA ARG A 163 0.18 -20.39 -0.83
C ARG A 163 1.24 -19.72 -1.72
N GLY A 164 1.90 -18.64 -1.22
CA GLY A 164 2.97 -17.93 -1.94
C GLY A 164 2.50 -17.36 -3.27
N HIS A 165 1.23 -16.92 -3.36
CA HIS A 165 0.56 -16.34 -4.53
C HIS A 165 0.78 -17.15 -5.83
N ARG A 166 0.80 -18.48 -5.71
CA ARG A 166 1.02 -19.39 -6.85
C ARG A 166 -0.27 -19.77 -7.58
N ASP A 167 -1.41 -19.70 -6.87
CA ASP A 167 -2.71 -20.02 -7.45
C ASP A 167 -3.05 -19.00 -8.55
N GLU A 168 -3.66 -19.50 -9.61
CA GLU A 168 -4.22 -18.65 -10.66
C GLU A 168 -5.48 -17.96 -10.14
N VAL A 169 -5.57 -16.65 -10.30
CA VAL A 169 -6.68 -15.82 -9.81
C VAL A 169 -7.78 -15.78 -10.88
N ALA A 170 -9.03 -15.98 -10.48
CA ALA A 170 -10.19 -15.78 -11.33
C ALA A 170 -10.96 -14.50 -11.00
N GLU A 171 -11.01 -14.13 -9.70
CA GLU A 171 -11.75 -12.95 -9.23
C GLU A 171 -11.13 -12.40 -7.96
N VAL A 172 -11.28 -11.10 -7.74
CA VAL A 172 -10.95 -10.44 -6.46
C VAL A 172 -12.17 -9.69 -5.97
N ARG A 173 -12.50 -9.82 -4.69
CA ARG A 173 -13.57 -9.09 -4.03
C ARG A 173 -13.07 -8.35 -2.79
N TYR A 174 -13.71 -7.24 -2.47
CA TYR A 174 -13.44 -6.44 -1.28
C TYR A 174 -14.67 -6.54 -0.38
N GLU A 175 -14.70 -7.60 0.45
CA GLU A 175 -15.80 -7.83 1.38
C GLU A 175 -15.87 -6.70 2.41
N GLY A 176 -17.07 -6.20 2.65
CA GLY A 176 -17.31 -5.08 3.55
C GLY A 176 -17.15 -3.70 2.93
N ALA A 177 -16.48 -3.56 1.78
CA ALA A 177 -16.18 -2.25 1.18
C ALA A 177 -17.43 -1.38 0.99
N GLY A 178 -18.52 -1.93 0.46
CA GLY A 178 -19.73 -1.16 0.16
C GLY A 178 -20.43 -0.54 1.38
N ALA A 179 -20.19 -1.06 2.60
CA ALA A 179 -20.70 -0.54 3.86
C ALA A 179 -19.66 0.25 4.65
N ALA A 180 -18.39 0.18 4.25
CA ALA A 180 -17.28 0.83 4.94
C ALA A 180 -17.35 2.35 4.78
N ARG A 181 -16.89 3.06 5.80
CA ARG A 181 -16.73 4.52 5.80
C ARG A 181 -15.25 4.84 5.82
N PRO A 182 -14.81 5.89 5.10
CA PRO A 182 -13.44 6.37 5.22
C PRO A 182 -13.08 6.65 6.67
N ALA A 183 -11.88 6.26 7.09
CA ALA A 183 -11.42 6.57 8.44
C ALA A 183 -11.36 8.10 8.66
N PRO A 184 -11.51 8.58 9.90
CA PRO A 184 -11.50 10.00 10.21
C PRO A 184 -10.25 10.71 9.68
N GLY A 185 -10.47 11.76 8.88
CA GLY A 185 -9.43 12.57 8.29
C GLY A 185 -8.91 12.10 6.94
N VAL A 186 -9.39 10.98 6.38
CA VAL A 186 -9.00 10.50 5.04
C VAL A 186 -9.54 11.42 3.95
N LEU A 187 -10.86 11.67 3.93
CA LEU A 187 -11.46 12.53 2.91
C LEU A 187 -10.97 13.98 3.03
N GLU A 188 -10.84 14.47 4.25
CA GLU A 188 -10.32 15.81 4.52
C GLU A 188 -8.88 15.97 4.01
N ALA A 189 -8.03 14.96 4.23
CA ALA A 189 -6.66 14.98 3.75
C ALA A 189 -6.60 14.98 2.22
N ILE A 190 -7.42 14.15 1.55
CA ILE A 190 -7.48 14.08 0.09
C ILE A 190 -8.04 15.40 -0.48
N ALA A 191 -9.11 15.95 0.10
CA ALA A 191 -9.72 17.19 -0.36
C ALA A 191 -8.78 18.41 -0.21
N ALA A 192 -7.93 18.40 0.81
CA ALA A 192 -6.94 19.47 1.03
C ALA A 192 -5.65 19.27 0.21
N ALA A 193 -5.46 18.10 -0.39
CA ALA A 193 -4.21 17.77 -1.08
C ALA A 193 -4.03 18.59 -2.36
N SER A 194 -2.86 19.20 -2.52
CA SER A 194 -2.43 19.76 -3.80
C SER A 194 -2.04 18.66 -4.79
N LEU A 195 -1.68 17.48 -4.28
CA LEU A 195 -1.19 16.35 -5.04
C LEU A 195 -1.50 15.03 -4.32
N VAL A 196 -2.06 14.10 -5.05
CA VAL A 196 -2.24 12.71 -4.60
C VAL A 196 -1.28 11.81 -5.36
N PHE A 197 -0.50 11.05 -4.64
CA PHE A 197 0.30 9.98 -5.21
C PHE A 197 -0.39 8.62 -5.03
N VAL A 198 -0.30 7.78 -6.06
CA VAL A 198 -0.59 6.35 -5.98
C VAL A 198 0.74 5.62 -6.02
N ALA A 199 1.06 4.91 -4.96
CA ALA A 199 2.32 4.19 -4.81
C ALA A 199 2.50 3.07 -5.84
N PRO A 200 3.75 2.59 -6.10
CA PRO A 200 4.02 1.43 -6.94
C PRO A 200 3.61 0.13 -6.23
N SER A 201 2.34 0.05 -5.90
CA SER A 201 1.68 -1.06 -5.23
C SER A 201 0.86 -1.86 -6.23
N ASN A 202 0.54 -3.10 -5.91
CA ASN A 202 -0.32 -3.94 -6.75
C ASN A 202 -1.72 -3.29 -6.88
N PRO A 203 -2.16 -2.86 -8.09
CA PRO A 203 -3.43 -2.16 -8.23
C PRO A 203 -4.61 -2.94 -7.65
N PRO A 204 -4.91 -4.19 -8.06
CA PRO A 204 -6.03 -4.95 -7.51
C PRO A 204 -5.92 -5.29 -6.03
N LEU A 205 -4.72 -5.58 -5.53
CA LEU A 205 -4.58 -6.14 -4.18
C LEU A 205 -4.31 -5.08 -3.10
N SER A 206 -3.73 -3.92 -3.46
CA SER A 206 -3.31 -2.93 -2.47
C SER A 206 -3.95 -1.55 -2.63
N ILE A 207 -4.32 -1.15 -3.87
CA ILE A 207 -4.88 0.19 -4.11
C ILE A 207 -6.40 0.16 -4.30
N TRP A 208 -6.92 -0.79 -5.08
CA TRP A 208 -8.37 -0.90 -5.26
C TRP A 208 -9.15 -1.10 -3.96
N PRO A 209 -8.65 -1.85 -2.94
CA PRO A 209 -9.35 -1.91 -1.67
C PRO A 209 -9.52 -0.53 -1.01
N ILE A 210 -8.51 0.36 -1.12
CA ILE A 210 -8.61 1.76 -0.64
C ILE A 210 -9.69 2.51 -1.42
N LEU A 211 -9.64 2.41 -2.76
CA LEU A 211 -10.57 3.09 -3.66
C LEU A 211 -12.00 2.52 -3.61
N ALA A 212 -12.18 1.29 -3.10
CA ALA A 212 -13.48 0.65 -2.93
C ALA A 212 -14.25 1.17 -1.72
N VAL A 213 -13.58 1.86 -0.79
CA VAL A 213 -14.26 2.55 0.32
C VAL A 213 -15.03 3.75 -0.24
N PRO A 214 -16.36 3.84 -0.03
CA PRO A 214 -17.21 4.88 -0.60
C PRO A 214 -16.69 6.30 -0.36
N GLY A 215 -16.64 7.10 -1.40
CA GLY A 215 -16.19 8.49 -1.37
C GLY A 215 -14.68 8.68 -1.57
N ILE A 216 -13.83 7.68 -1.33
CA ILE A 216 -12.37 7.84 -1.52
C ILE A 216 -12.03 8.01 -3.00
N ARG A 217 -12.58 7.15 -3.89
CA ARG A 217 -12.33 7.26 -5.33
C ARG A 217 -12.74 8.62 -5.87
N ASP A 218 -13.93 9.09 -5.50
CA ASP A 218 -14.47 10.38 -5.95
C ASP A 218 -13.59 11.54 -5.46
N ALA A 219 -13.17 11.50 -4.20
CA ALA A 219 -12.29 12.51 -3.63
C ALA A 219 -10.91 12.54 -4.34
N VAL A 220 -10.34 11.37 -4.66
CA VAL A 220 -9.07 11.29 -5.41
C VAL A 220 -9.25 11.80 -6.84
N THR A 221 -10.36 11.44 -7.52
CA THR A 221 -10.65 11.94 -8.88
C THR A 221 -10.82 13.46 -8.92
N ALA A 222 -11.34 14.05 -7.84
CA ALA A 222 -11.52 15.50 -7.72
C ALA A 222 -10.22 16.25 -7.34
N ALA A 223 -9.14 15.53 -6.99
CA ALA A 223 -7.88 16.15 -6.62
C ALA A 223 -7.26 16.89 -7.83
N PRO A 224 -6.57 18.02 -7.61
CA PRO A 224 -5.98 18.82 -8.71
C PRO A 224 -5.00 18.03 -9.56
N ARG A 225 -4.28 17.10 -8.95
CA ARG A 225 -3.31 16.25 -9.63
C ARG A 225 -3.19 14.88 -8.95
N VAL A 226 -3.18 13.83 -9.78
CA VAL A 226 -3.02 12.44 -9.32
C VAL A 226 -1.92 11.78 -10.13
N ILE A 227 -0.81 11.45 -9.48
CA ILE A 227 0.37 10.83 -10.10
C ILE A 227 0.51 9.41 -9.57
N ALA A 228 0.44 8.41 -10.44
CA ALA A 228 0.77 7.04 -10.09
C ALA A 228 2.20 6.69 -10.49
N VAL A 229 2.83 5.81 -9.72
CA VAL A 229 4.06 5.12 -10.11
C VAL A 229 3.71 3.67 -10.45
N SER A 230 4.12 3.23 -11.63
CA SER A 230 3.89 1.85 -12.06
C SER A 230 4.63 0.86 -11.17
N PRO A 231 4.01 -0.28 -10.79
CA PRO A 231 4.69 -1.37 -10.09
C PRO A 231 5.49 -2.29 -11.03
N LEU A 232 5.54 -1.98 -12.34
CA LEU A 232 6.11 -2.85 -13.36
C LEU A 232 7.51 -2.38 -13.80
N PHE A 233 8.32 -3.33 -14.24
CA PHE A 233 9.68 -3.17 -14.73
C PHE A 233 9.86 -4.10 -15.93
N GLY A 234 10.02 -3.57 -17.13
CA GLY A 234 9.95 -4.36 -18.35
C GLY A 234 8.61 -5.09 -18.50
N GLY A 235 7.50 -4.42 -18.12
CA GLY A 235 6.15 -4.95 -18.19
C GLY A 235 5.79 -6.00 -17.13
N ARG A 236 6.66 -6.27 -16.13
CA ARG A 236 6.45 -7.30 -15.10
C ARG A 236 6.73 -6.76 -13.70
N ALA A 237 6.05 -7.32 -12.69
CA ALA A 237 6.32 -7.02 -11.30
C ALA A 237 7.67 -7.64 -10.85
N LEU A 238 8.48 -6.87 -10.09
CA LEU A 238 9.73 -7.40 -9.50
C LEU A 238 9.47 -8.38 -8.37
N LYS A 239 8.42 -8.11 -7.58
CA LYS A 239 7.99 -8.94 -6.46
C LYS A 239 6.46 -8.99 -6.46
N GLY A 240 5.94 -10.15 -6.04
CA GLY A 240 4.49 -10.33 -6.01
C GLY A 240 3.87 -10.52 -7.41
N PRO A 241 2.55 -10.69 -7.46
CA PRO A 241 1.84 -11.16 -8.64
C PRO A 241 1.11 -10.04 -9.43
N ALA A 242 1.53 -8.75 -9.37
CA ALA A 242 0.72 -7.65 -9.89
C ALA A 242 0.36 -7.81 -11.37
N ASP A 243 1.32 -8.13 -12.22
CA ASP A 243 1.12 -8.38 -13.66
C ASP A 243 0.19 -9.58 -13.91
N ARG A 244 0.37 -10.68 -13.16
CA ARG A 244 -0.47 -11.88 -13.29
C ARG A 244 -1.89 -11.65 -12.82
N VAL A 245 -2.08 -10.97 -11.68
CA VAL A 245 -3.42 -10.67 -11.15
C VAL A 245 -4.16 -9.70 -12.07
N MET A 246 -3.49 -8.66 -12.56
CA MET A 246 -4.08 -7.74 -13.54
C MET A 246 -4.52 -8.49 -14.81
N ALA A 247 -3.66 -9.34 -15.37
CA ALA A 247 -3.99 -10.14 -16.56
C ALA A 247 -5.17 -11.10 -16.30
N ALA A 248 -5.20 -11.76 -15.15
CA ALA A 248 -6.29 -12.65 -14.74
C ALA A 248 -7.63 -11.92 -14.61
N LEU A 249 -7.61 -10.65 -14.23
CA LEU A 249 -8.80 -9.78 -14.17
C LEU A 249 -9.14 -9.12 -15.53
N GLY A 250 -8.50 -9.55 -16.62
CA GLY A 250 -8.79 -9.08 -17.97
C GLY A 250 -8.19 -7.72 -18.33
N LEU A 251 -7.26 -7.21 -17.52
CA LEU A 251 -6.57 -5.96 -17.84
C LEU A 251 -5.50 -6.19 -18.93
N PRO A 252 -5.25 -5.21 -19.81
CA PRO A 252 -4.17 -5.29 -20.79
C PRO A 252 -2.80 -5.59 -20.16
N PRO A 253 -1.86 -6.17 -20.90
CA PRO A 253 -0.51 -6.40 -20.38
C PRO A 253 0.27 -5.09 -20.22
N GLY A 254 1.27 -5.10 -19.33
CA GLY A 254 2.20 -3.99 -19.13
C GLY A 254 1.52 -2.73 -18.57
N ASN A 255 2.08 -1.57 -18.88
CA ASN A 255 1.59 -0.28 -18.37
C ASN A 255 0.24 0.15 -18.95
N ALA A 256 -0.20 -0.42 -20.06
CA ALA A 256 -1.56 -0.28 -20.53
C ALA A 256 -2.57 -0.86 -19.51
N GLY A 257 -2.22 -1.97 -18.85
CA GLY A 257 -3.00 -2.54 -17.76
C GLY A 257 -3.03 -1.67 -16.53
N VAL A 258 -1.91 -1.03 -16.18
CA VAL A 258 -1.85 -0.09 -15.07
C VAL A 258 -2.74 1.13 -15.32
N LEU A 259 -2.72 1.68 -16.55
CA LEU A 259 -3.62 2.76 -16.95
C LEU A 259 -5.08 2.34 -16.85
N ALA A 260 -5.42 1.16 -17.38
CA ALA A 260 -6.78 0.63 -17.31
C ALA A 260 -7.24 0.36 -15.86
N ALA A 261 -6.33 -0.08 -14.98
CA ALA A 261 -6.62 -0.30 -13.56
C ALA A 261 -7.02 1.00 -12.84
N TYR A 262 -6.55 2.14 -13.32
CA TYR A 262 -6.80 3.47 -12.77
C TYR A 262 -7.61 4.38 -13.72
N ASP A 263 -8.41 3.78 -14.59
CA ASP A 263 -9.21 4.54 -15.56
C ASP A 263 -10.01 5.68 -14.92
N GLY A 264 -9.89 6.86 -15.52
CA GLY A 264 -10.53 8.10 -15.05
C GLY A 264 -9.94 8.69 -13.76
N LEU A 265 -8.84 8.13 -13.20
CA LEU A 265 -8.29 8.59 -11.94
C LEU A 265 -7.02 9.43 -12.09
N LEU A 266 -6.14 9.06 -13.02
CA LEU A 266 -4.80 9.62 -13.11
C LEU A 266 -4.73 10.86 -13.99
N THR A 267 -3.89 11.82 -13.60
CA THR A 267 -3.36 12.87 -14.47
C THR A 267 -2.03 12.49 -15.08
N ASP A 268 -1.21 11.73 -14.34
CA ASP A 268 0.13 11.32 -14.75
C ASP A 268 0.42 9.87 -14.33
N LEU A 269 1.16 9.13 -15.16
CA LEU A 269 1.73 7.83 -14.83
C LEU A 269 3.24 7.85 -15.05
N VAL A 270 3.99 7.50 -14.02
CA VAL A 270 5.44 7.33 -14.10
C VAL A 270 5.74 5.85 -14.25
N VAL A 271 6.37 5.48 -15.35
CA VAL A 271 6.82 4.11 -15.66
C VAL A 271 8.32 3.98 -15.44
N ASP A 272 8.81 2.76 -15.25
CA ASP A 272 10.25 2.55 -15.17
C ASP A 272 10.95 2.85 -16.50
N GLN A 273 12.21 3.21 -16.44
CA GLN A 273 13.02 3.47 -17.63
C GLN A 273 13.14 2.25 -18.56
N ASP A 274 13.01 1.03 -18.04
CA ASP A 274 12.97 -0.20 -18.84
C ASP A 274 11.69 -0.27 -19.71
N ASP A 275 10.66 0.49 -19.35
CA ASP A 275 9.39 0.62 -20.08
C ASP A 275 9.26 1.97 -20.80
N ALA A 276 10.35 2.69 -21.06
CA ALA A 276 10.33 4.02 -21.68
C ALA A 276 9.61 4.06 -23.05
N ALA A 277 9.60 2.94 -23.78
CA ALA A 277 8.89 2.81 -25.05
C ALA A 277 7.36 2.97 -24.89
N ASP A 278 6.80 2.65 -23.71
CA ASP A 278 5.37 2.78 -23.42
C ASP A 278 4.93 4.25 -23.43
N VAL A 279 5.82 5.19 -23.11
CA VAL A 279 5.52 6.64 -23.12
C VAL A 279 5.03 7.08 -24.52
N ALA A 280 5.68 6.62 -25.57
CA ALA A 280 5.27 6.92 -26.95
C ALA A 280 4.06 6.06 -27.38
N ALA A 281 4.05 4.77 -27.02
CA ALA A 281 3.00 3.84 -27.41
C ALA A 281 1.63 4.20 -26.83
N LEU A 282 1.61 4.73 -25.59
CA LEU A 282 0.41 5.09 -24.86
C LEU A 282 0.10 6.60 -24.87
N SER A 283 0.78 7.37 -25.71
CA SER A 283 0.67 8.85 -25.81
C SER A 283 -0.70 9.38 -26.20
N ARG A 284 -1.61 8.51 -26.68
CA ARG A 284 -2.99 8.89 -27.08
C ARG A 284 -3.98 8.88 -25.90
N THR A 285 -3.53 8.56 -24.69
CA THR A 285 -4.37 8.63 -23.49
C THR A 285 -4.44 10.07 -22.97
N ALA A 286 -5.45 10.40 -22.18
CA ALA A 286 -5.53 11.69 -21.50
C ALA A 286 -4.50 11.84 -20.36
N VAL A 287 -3.86 10.73 -19.95
CA VAL A 287 -2.86 10.68 -18.89
C VAL A 287 -1.48 10.99 -19.46
N ARG A 288 -0.73 11.87 -18.80
CA ARG A 288 0.67 12.14 -19.17
C ARG A 288 1.58 11.01 -18.68
N LEU A 289 2.38 10.45 -19.56
CA LEU A 289 3.34 9.41 -19.21
C LEU A 289 4.75 9.97 -19.09
N HIS A 290 5.47 9.50 -18.08
CA HIS A 290 6.85 9.87 -17.81
C HIS A 290 7.68 8.60 -17.58
N ALA A 291 8.91 8.56 -18.11
CA ALA A 291 9.85 7.47 -17.83
C ALA A 291 10.92 7.96 -16.85
N ALA A 292 11.18 7.18 -15.82
CA ALA A 292 12.22 7.46 -14.82
C ALA A 292 12.76 6.15 -14.24
N ASP A 293 13.91 6.21 -13.56
CA ASP A 293 14.32 5.10 -12.72
C ASP A 293 13.44 5.03 -11.47
N THR A 294 12.47 4.12 -11.48
CA THR A 294 11.50 3.94 -10.39
C THR A 294 11.92 2.87 -9.38
N ARG A 295 13.06 2.20 -9.59
CA ARG A 295 13.55 1.17 -8.67
C ARG A 295 13.95 1.77 -7.34
N ILE A 296 13.43 1.18 -6.26
CA ILE A 296 13.74 1.55 -4.89
C ILE A 296 14.43 0.36 -4.22
N ALA A 297 15.73 0.25 -4.40
CA ALA A 297 16.55 -0.77 -3.74
C ALA A 297 17.05 -0.29 -2.36
N ALA A 298 17.43 0.98 -2.25
CA ALA A 298 17.96 1.61 -1.05
C ALA A 298 17.17 2.86 -0.64
N ARG A 299 17.55 3.44 0.50
CA ARG A 299 16.91 4.68 1.02
C ARG A 299 17.14 5.87 0.09
N ASP A 300 18.33 5.98 -0.49
CA ASP A 300 18.66 7.08 -1.39
C ASP A 300 17.86 7.02 -2.70
N ASP A 301 17.56 5.82 -3.20
CA ASP A 301 16.69 5.64 -4.37
C ASP A 301 15.27 6.16 -4.09
N ALA A 302 14.75 5.89 -2.89
CA ALA A 302 13.44 6.38 -2.47
C ALA A 302 13.39 7.91 -2.46
N ALA A 303 14.41 8.56 -1.89
CA ALA A 303 14.51 10.01 -1.86
C ALA A 303 14.73 10.62 -3.26
N ARG A 304 15.51 9.96 -4.12
CA ARG A 304 15.71 10.35 -5.52
C ARG A 304 14.39 10.34 -6.29
N LEU A 305 13.66 9.22 -6.22
CA LEU A 305 12.34 9.09 -6.87
C LEU A 305 11.36 10.13 -6.33
N ALA A 306 11.31 10.33 -5.02
CA ALA A 306 10.43 11.32 -4.41
C ALA A 306 10.70 12.74 -4.92
N ARG A 307 11.97 13.17 -5.03
CA ARG A 307 12.33 14.48 -5.62
C ARG A 307 11.86 14.59 -7.07
N TYR A 308 12.15 13.55 -7.88
CA TYR A 308 11.70 13.53 -9.27
C TYR A 308 10.17 13.70 -9.38
N LEU A 309 9.40 12.98 -8.57
CA LEU A 309 7.94 13.06 -8.57
C LEU A 309 7.43 14.46 -8.16
N LEU A 310 8.09 15.08 -7.20
CA LEU A 310 7.77 16.45 -6.76
C LEU A 310 8.16 17.50 -7.82
N ASP A 311 9.20 17.27 -8.61
CA ASP A 311 9.58 18.16 -9.71
C ASP A 311 8.63 18.07 -10.91
N LEU A 312 7.88 16.98 -11.03
CA LEU A 312 6.80 16.84 -12.04
C LEU A 312 5.57 17.65 -11.67
N SER A 313 5.38 17.98 -10.38
CA SER A 313 4.14 18.57 -9.84
C SER A 313 3.99 20.07 -10.08
#